data_e01314a06cb74bbce0b6d2e4b30117e2
#
_entry.id   e01314a06cb74bbce0b6d2e4b30117e2
#
_cell.length_a   1.000
_cell.length_b   1.000
_cell.length_c   1.000
_cell.angle_alpha   90.00
_cell.angle_beta   90.00
_cell.angle_gamma   90.00
#
_symmetry.space_group_name_H-M   'P 1'
#
loop_
_entity.id
_entity.type
_entity.pdbx_description
1 polymer ?
#
loop_
_entity_poly.entity_id
_entity_poly.type
_entity_poly.pdbx_seq_one_letter_code
_entity_poly.pdbx_strand_id
1 'polypeptide(L)'
;MVRIAVLSGAGISAESGVPTFRDDETGLWSKYDPYELSSTEGWNSHPERVWAWYLWRHHLVKQVQPNAGHRALADWQEHAEVTVITQNVDDLHERAGSRTVHHLHGSLSEFWCASCGSRYHAPLPDMPEPELERMPPSCECGGLIRPGIVWFGEQLPDEPWQAAVSAAAAADALVVVGTSGLVYPAAGLPEIALACGAAVVEVNPEPTPLSGSATLTVRDTAGAALPALLGRLSALLD
;
A
#
# COMPACT_ATOMS: atom_id res chain seq x y z
N MET A 1 17.40 8.68 18.85
CA MET A 1 16.58 9.24 17.74
C MET A 1 15.22 8.61 17.86
N VAL A 2 14.14 9.36 17.76
CA VAL A 2 12.77 8.84 17.83
C VAL A 2 12.54 7.89 16.66
N ARG A 3 11.89 6.74 16.91
CA ARG A 3 11.53 5.73 15.90
C ARG A 3 10.06 5.85 15.59
N ILE A 4 9.76 6.16 14.34
CA ILE A 4 8.40 6.32 13.83
C ILE A 4 8.12 5.21 12.82
N ALA A 5 7.18 4.34 13.12
CA ALA A 5 6.60 3.45 12.12
C ALA A 5 5.38 4.12 11.48
N VAL A 6 5.19 3.92 10.19
CA VAL A 6 4.02 4.44 9.44
C VAL A 6 3.33 3.28 8.77
N LEU A 7 2.06 3.04 9.09
CA LEU A 7 1.20 2.09 8.37
C LEU A 7 0.31 2.88 7.42
N SER A 8 0.56 2.76 6.11
CA SER A 8 -0.20 3.46 5.09
C SER A 8 -1.12 2.53 4.29
N GLY A 9 -2.27 3.05 3.89
CA GLY A 9 -3.21 2.42 2.98
C GLY A 9 -3.54 3.32 1.79
N ALA A 10 -4.44 2.89 0.91
CA ALA A 10 -4.73 3.55 -0.37
C ALA A 10 -5.17 5.03 -0.25
N GLY A 11 -5.71 5.43 0.90
CA GLY A 11 -6.11 6.80 1.16
C GLY A 11 -4.96 7.81 1.11
N ILE A 12 -3.69 7.41 1.37
CA ILE A 12 -2.55 8.33 1.20
C ILE A 12 -2.30 8.65 -0.28
N SER A 13 -2.59 7.71 -1.18
CA SER A 13 -2.36 7.87 -2.63
C SER A 13 -3.55 8.49 -3.37
N ALA A 14 -4.72 8.63 -2.71
CA ALA A 14 -5.93 9.19 -3.30
C ALA A 14 -5.71 10.64 -3.80
N GLU A 15 -5.02 11.47 -3.01
CA GLU A 15 -4.70 12.85 -3.40
C GLU A 15 -3.68 12.94 -4.55
N SER A 16 -3.00 11.86 -4.87
CA SER A 16 -2.15 11.73 -6.07
C SER A 16 -2.94 11.35 -7.31
N GLY A 17 -4.22 10.99 -7.18
CA GLY A 17 -5.07 10.54 -8.27
C GLY A 17 -5.05 9.02 -8.49
N VAL A 18 -4.51 8.24 -7.53
CA VAL A 18 -4.62 6.78 -7.55
C VAL A 18 -5.96 6.39 -6.92
N PRO A 19 -6.88 5.73 -7.64
CA PRO A 19 -8.14 5.28 -7.07
C PRO A 19 -7.92 4.35 -5.89
N THR A 20 -8.67 4.55 -4.81
CA THR A 20 -8.65 3.61 -3.69
C THR A 20 -9.42 2.34 -4.05
N PHE A 21 -9.21 1.28 -3.28
CA PHE A 21 -9.92 0.00 -3.46
C PHE A 21 -11.45 0.10 -3.20
N ARG A 22 -11.90 1.22 -2.63
CA ARG A 22 -13.30 1.47 -2.27
C ARG A 22 -13.99 2.47 -3.20
N ASP A 23 -13.19 3.20 -4.00
CA ASP A 23 -13.78 4.08 -5.00
C ASP A 23 -14.50 3.20 -6.01
N ASP A 24 -15.73 3.58 -6.33
CA ASP A 24 -16.45 2.95 -7.43
C ASP A 24 -15.57 3.06 -8.68
N GLU A 25 -15.14 1.92 -9.19
CA GLU A 25 -14.42 1.87 -10.46
C GLU A 25 -15.25 2.60 -11.49
N THR A 26 -14.70 3.63 -12.10
CA THR A 26 -15.37 4.39 -13.16
C THR A 26 -15.04 3.80 -14.54
N GLY A 27 -15.94 4.00 -15.49
CA GLY A 27 -15.71 3.59 -16.87
C GLY A 27 -15.80 2.09 -17.08
N LEU A 28 -14.82 1.51 -17.78
CA LEU A 28 -14.86 0.12 -18.26
C LEU A 28 -14.89 -0.93 -17.14
N TRP A 29 -14.24 -0.60 -16.00
CA TRP A 29 -14.07 -1.52 -14.86
C TRP A 29 -15.19 -1.45 -13.82
N SER A 30 -16.11 -0.49 -13.91
CA SER A 30 -17.23 -0.30 -12.95
C SER A 30 -18.19 -1.49 -12.85
N LYS A 31 -18.09 -2.46 -13.74
CA LYS A 31 -18.94 -3.66 -13.79
C LYS A 31 -18.39 -4.85 -13.02
N TYR A 32 -17.14 -4.76 -12.55
CA TYR A 32 -16.43 -5.88 -11.91
C TYR A 32 -16.25 -5.59 -10.42
N ASP A 33 -16.45 -6.63 -9.61
CA ASP A 33 -16.12 -6.58 -8.20
C ASP A 33 -14.57 -6.50 -8.07
N PRO A 34 -14.02 -5.50 -7.37
CA PRO A 34 -12.59 -5.42 -7.09
C PRO A 34 -12.01 -6.70 -6.46
N TYR A 35 -12.82 -7.45 -5.71
CA TYR A 35 -12.42 -8.75 -5.18
C TYR A 35 -12.17 -9.78 -6.28
N GLU A 36 -13.00 -9.83 -7.33
CA GLU A 36 -12.79 -10.73 -8.47
C GLU A 36 -11.48 -10.42 -9.20
N LEU A 37 -11.09 -9.13 -9.25
CA LEU A 37 -9.87 -8.68 -9.92
C LEU A 37 -8.60 -8.83 -9.06
N SER A 38 -8.76 -9.09 -7.75
CA SER A 38 -7.66 -9.14 -6.79
C SER A 38 -7.67 -10.39 -5.91
N SER A 39 -8.12 -11.51 -6.46
CA SER A 39 -8.14 -12.81 -5.80
C SER A 39 -7.49 -13.90 -6.65
N THR A 40 -7.05 -14.97 -5.97
CA THR A 40 -6.55 -16.17 -6.65
C THR A 40 -7.61 -16.85 -7.51
N GLU A 41 -8.87 -16.79 -7.09
CA GLU A 41 -10.00 -17.32 -7.83
C GLU A 41 -10.24 -16.54 -9.14
N GLY A 42 -10.21 -15.20 -9.08
CA GLY A 42 -10.34 -14.36 -10.27
C GLY A 42 -9.22 -14.60 -11.27
N TRP A 43 -7.97 -14.73 -10.81
CA TRP A 43 -6.85 -15.07 -11.68
C TRP A 43 -7.00 -16.44 -12.34
N ASN A 44 -7.40 -17.45 -11.58
CA ASN A 44 -7.56 -18.80 -12.12
C ASN A 44 -8.71 -18.91 -13.13
N SER A 45 -9.75 -18.08 -12.97
CA SER A 45 -10.92 -18.08 -13.84
C SER A 45 -10.73 -17.21 -15.08
N HIS A 46 -10.12 -16.03 -14.93
CA HIS A 46 -9.99 -14.99 -15.94
C HIS A 46 -8.63 -14.28 -15.88
N PRO A 47 -7.51 -14.98 -16.14
CA PRO A 47 -6.17 -14.38 -16.06
C PRO A 47 -6.00 -13.21 -17.04
N GLU A 48 -6.64 -13.25 -18.21
CA GLU A 48 -6.64 -12.18 -19.23
C GLU A 48 -7.26 -10.88 -18.69
N ARG A 49 -8.31 -10.99 -17.90
CA ARG A 49 -9.02 -9.84 -17.29
C ARG A 49 -8.20 -9.24 -16.16
N VAL A 50 -7.75 -10.07 -15.23
CA VAL A 50 -6.92 -9.66 -14.11
C VAL A 50 -5.63 -9.00 -14.60
N TRP A 51 -4.97 -9.59 -15.61
CA TRP A 51 -3.78 -9.03 -16.22
C TRP A 51 -4.04 -7.65 -16.85
N ALA A 52 -5.10 -7.50 -17.63
CA ALA A 52 -5.48 -6.22 -18.25
C ALA A 52 -5.72 -5.13 -17.20
N TRP A 53 -6.44 -5.46 -16.12
CA TRP A 53 -6.70 -4.52 -15.01
C TRP A 53 -5.41 -4.05 -14.33
N TYR A 54 -4.48 -4.97 -14.03
CA TYR A 54 -3.21 -4.59 -13.40
C TYR A 54 -2.28 -3.81 -14.33
N LEU A 55 -2.27 -4.09 -15.63
CA LEU A 55 -1.56 -3.27 -16.61
C LEU A 55 -2.10 -1.84 -16.66
N TRP A 56 -3.42 -1.69 -16.63
CA TRP A 56 -4.06 -0.37 -16.57
C TRP A 56 -3.67 0.37 -15.28
N ARG A 57 -3.76 -0.27 -14.13
CA ARG A 57 -3.33 0.34 -12.86
C ARG A 57 -1.85 0.71 -12.85
N HIS A 58 -0.99 -0.14 -13.40
CA HIS A 58 0.44 0.16 -13.56
C HIS A 58 0.65 1.40 -14.45
N HIS A 59 -0.09 1.53 -15.56
CA HIS A 59 -0.04 2.74 -16.40
C HIS A 59 -0.47 3.98 -15.60
N LEU A 60 -1.60 3.93 -14.88
CA LEU A 60 -2.11 5.05 -14.08
C LEU A 60 -1.09 5.51 -13.03
N VAL A 61 -0.50 4.58 -12.27
CA VAL A 61 0.48 4.90 -11.22
C VAL A 61 1.70 5.60 -11.81
N LYS A 62 2.13 5.25 -13.01
CA LYS A 62 3.24 5.93 -13.70
C LYS A 62 2.95 7.39 -14.06
N GLN A 63 1.68 7.75 -14.27
CA GLN A 63 1.29 9.12 -14.65
C GLN A 63 1.19 10.08 -13.47
N VAL A 64 1.01 9.58 -12.25
CA VAL A 64 0.83 10.40 -11.07
C VAL A 64 2.14 10.71 -10.34
N GLN A 65 2.10 11.70 -9.45
CA GLN A 65 3.25 12.10 -8.63
C GLN A 65 2.94 11.93 -7.14
N PRO A 66 3.96 11.66 -6.30
CA PRO A 66 3.79 11.70 -4.85
C PRO A 66 3.17 13.03 -4.40
N ASN A 67 2.21 12.98 -3.49
CA ASN A 67 1.59 14.18 -2.91
C ASN A 67 2.37 14.69 -1.68
N ALA A 68 1.84 15.73 -1.03
CA ALA A 68 2.47 16.36 0.14
C ALA A 68 2.63 15.38 1.32
N GLY A 69 1.70 14.41 1.47
CA GLY A 69 1.78 13.39 2.52
C GLY A 69 2.98 12.47 2.34
N HIS A 70 3.20 11.94 1.13
CA HIS A 70 4.36 11.11 0.82
C HIS A 70 5.68 11.86 1.06
N ARG A 71 5.75 13.13 0.58
CA ARG A 71 6.94 13.97 0.76
C ARG A 71 7.21 14.26 2.24
N ALA A 72 6.18 14.55 3.01
CA ALA A 72 6.32 14.78 4.45
C ALA A 72 6.97 13.58 5.16
N LEU A 73 6.54 12.35 4.85
CA LEU A 73 7.14 11.15 5.44
C LEU A 73 8.63 10.97 5.05
N ALA A 74 8.98 11.35 3.82
CA ALA A 74 10.38 11.37 3.39
C ALA A 74 11.20 12.45 4.14
N ASP A 75 10.64 13.65 4.33
CA ASP A 75 11.28 14.75 5.06
C ASP A 75 11.46 14.43 6.56
N TRP A 76 10.56 13.65 7.16
CA TRP A 76 10.70 13.23 8.56
C TRP A 76 11.98 12.45 8.84
N GLN A 77 12.53 11.77 7.84
CA GLN A 77 13.76 10.97 7.95
C GLN A 77 15.02 11.81 8.28
N GLU A 78 14.95 13.13 8.12
CA GLU A 78 16.01 14.04 8.55
C GLU A 78 16.00 14.29 10.07
N HIS A 79 14.90 13.94 10.76
CA HIS A 79 14.67 14.22 12.16
C HIS A 79 14.40 12.98 13.03
N ALA A 80 13.98 11.88 12.41
CA ALA A 80 13.60 10.63 13.06
C ALA A 80 14.03 9.41 12.24
N GLU A 81 14.08 8.24 12.88
CA GLU A 81 14.17 6.97 12.19
C GLU A 81 12.76 6.57 11.72
N VAL A 82 12.49 6.68 10.42
CA VAL A 82 11.17 6.43 9.86
C VAL A 82 11.18 5.13 9.06
N THR A 83 10.27 4.22 9.39
CA THR A 83 10.00 2.99 8.65
C THR A 83 8.57 3.03 8.11
N VAL A 84 8.41 3.01 6.79
CA VAL A 84 7.11 2.94 6.13
C VAL A 84 6.72 1.48 5.92
N ILE A 85 5.55 1.12 6.39
CA ILE A 85 4.86 -0.15 6.17
C ILE A 85 3.65 0.19 5.31
N THR A 86 3.59 -0.31 4.09
CA THR A 86 2.49 0.05 3.20
C THR A 86 1.67 -1.14 2.74
N GLN A 87 0.36 -0.97 2.72
CA GLN A 87 -0.59 -1.87 2.06
C GLN A 87 -0.71 -1.55 0.56
N ASN A 88 -0.17 -0.40 0.15
CA ASN A 88 -0.22 0.04 -1.23
C ASN A 88 0.75 -0.74 -2.11
N VAL A 89 0.36 -0.85 -3.36
CA VAL A 89 1.14 -1.55 -4.40
C VAL A 89 1.81 -0.58 -5.37
N ASP A 90 1.56 0.73 -5.19
CA ASP A 90 2.26 1.81 -5.92
C ASP A 90 3.65 2.09 -5.31
N ASP A 91 4.48 2.83 -6.03
CA ASP A 91 5.85 3.21 -5.66
C ASP A 91 5.97 4.68 -5.19
N LEU A 92 4.86 5.29 -4.75
CA LEU A 92 4.84 6.73 -4.44
C LEU A 92 5.67 7.08 -3.21
N HIS A 93 5.81 6.19 -2.24
CA HIS A 93 6.68 6.40 -1.09
C HIS A 93 8.15 6.49 -1.50
N GLU A 94 8.64 5.55 -2.32
CA GLU A 94 10.01 5.52 -2.83
C GLU A 94 10.27 6.73 -3.72
N ARG A 95 9.35 7.06 -4.61
CA ARG A 95 9.44 8.23 -5.50
C ARG A 95 9.42 9.55 -4.74
N ALA A 96 8.84 9.59 -3.54
CA ALA A 96 8.93 10.73 -2.63
C ALA A 96 10.27 10.82 -1.91
N GLY A 97 11.06 9.74 -1.86
CA GLY A 97 12.36 9.67 -1.18
C GLY A 97 12.36 8.90 0.15
N SER A 98 11.29 8.15 0.47
CA SER A 98 11.29 7.26 1.64
C SER A 98 12.34 6.16 1.47
N ARG A 99 13.24 6.01 2.48
CA ARG A 99 14.43 5.12 2.40
C ARG A 99 14.11 3.68 2.76
N THR A 100 13.18 3.49 3.71
CA THR A 100 12.79 2.16 4.20
C THR A 100 11.29 2.01 4.01
N VAL A 101 10.91 1.17 3.04
CA VAL A 101 9.51 0.89 2.70
C VAL A 101 9.30 -0.62 2.62
N HIS A 102 8.33 -1.14 3.37
CA HIS A 102 7.94 -2.54 3.36
C HIS A 102 6.54 -2.68 2.76
N HIS A 103 6.47 -3.27 1.57
CA HIS A 103 5.21 -3.55 0.87
C HIS A 103 4.59 -4.85 1.35
N LEU A 104 3.48 -4.77 2.11
CA LEU A 104 2.79 -5.95 2.63
C LEU A 104 2.01 -6.70 1.55
N HIS A 105 1.50 -5.98 0.55
CA HIS A 105 0.66 -6.56 -0.50
C HIS A 105 1.37 -6.63 -1.87
N GLY A 106 2.72 -6.61 -1.87
CA GLY A 106 3.49 -6.66 -3.10
C GLY A 106 3.57 -5.33 -3.84
N SER A 107 3.97 -5.36 -5.11
CA SER A 107 4.25 -4.17 -5.92
C SER A 107 3.75 -4.31 -7.35
N LEU A 108 3.18 -3.22 -7.88
CA LEU A 108 2.83 -3.08 -9.30
C LEU A 108 4.06 -3.03 -10.23
N SER A 109 5.26 -2.85 -9.68
CA SER A 109 6.51 -2.85 -10.43
C SER A 109 7.15 -4.23 -10.54
N GLU A 110 6.59 -5.25 -9.88
CA GLU A 110 7.11 -6.60 -9.89
C GLU A 110 6.18 -7.56 -10.62
N PHE A 111 6.80 -8.51 -11.35
CA PHE A 111 6.09 -9.53 -12.11
C PHE A 111 6.85 -10.84 -12.04
N TRP A 112 6.12 -11.97 -11.94
CA TRP A 112 6.72 -13.29 -11.92
C TRP A 112 5.79 -14.35 -12.53
N CYS A 113 6.36 -15.49 -12.83
CA CYS A 113 5.60 -16.64 -13.32
C CYS A 113 4.73 -17.24 -12.20
N ALA A 114 3.45 -17.39 -12.46
CA ALA A 114 2.50 -18.00 -11.53
C ALA A 114 2.81 -19.48 -11.21
N SER A 115 3.53 -20.18 -12.10
CA SER A 115 3.80 -21.63 -11.96
C SER A 115 5.18 -21.91 -11.34
N CYS A 116 6.24 -21.21 -11.76
CA CYS A 116 7.60 -21.53 -11.30
C CYS A 116 8.24 -20.41 -10.44
N GLY A 117 7.56 -19.27 -10.23
CA GLY A 117 8.05 -18.15 -9.44
C GLY A 117 9.20 -17.35 -10.07
N SER A 118 9.65 -17.69 -11.28
CA SER A 118 10.72 -16.95 -11.96
C SER A 118 10.31 -15.50 -12.19
N ARG A 119 11.21 -14.56 -11.88
CA ARG A 119 10.96 -13.12 -12.12
C ARG A 119 10.88 -12.83 -13.62
N TYR A 120 9.99 -11.92 -13.98
CA TYR A 120 9.81 -11.45 -15.34
C TYR A 120 10.42 -10.05 -15.48
N HIS A 121 11.37 -9.90 -16.40
CA HIS A 121 12.14 -8.67 -16.59
C HIS A 121 11.90 -7.99 -17.95
N ALA A 122 11.10 -8.61 -18.84
CA ALA A 122 10.83 -7.99 -20.12
C ALA A 122 9.94 -6.74 -19.94
N PRO A 123 10.06 -5.75 -20.84
CA PRO A 123 9.22 -4.58 -20.80
C PRO A 123 7.73 -4.94 -20.88
N LEU A 124 6.94 -4.31 -20.05
CA LEU A 124 5.48 -4.44 -20.12
C LEU A 124 4.93 -3.63 -21.27
N PRO A 125 3.86 -4.11 -21.92
CA PRO A 125 3.14 -3.29 -22.88
C PRO A 125 2.53 -2.10 -22.15
N ASP A 126 2.60 -0.92 -22.77
CA ASP A 126 1.86 0.24 -22.30
C ASP A 126 0.36 0.06 -22.55
N MET A 127 -0.47 0.60 -21.66
CA MET A 127 -1.93 0.53 -21.75
C MET A 127 -2.53 1.93 -21.50
N PRO A 128 -2.41 2.86 -22.48
CA PRO A 128 -2.91 4.22 -22.32
C PRO A 128 -4.45 4.30 -22.27
N GLU A 129 -5.13 3.30 -22.80
CA GLU A 129 -6.58 3.13 -22.69
C GLU A 129 -6.89 1.77 -22.04
N PRO A 130 -7.90 1.70 -21.17
CA PRO A 130 -8.24 0.45 -20.51
C PRO A 130 -8.80 -0.59 -21.49
N GLU A 131 -8.30 -1.81 -21.39
CA GLU A 131 -8.83 -2.98 -22.09
C GLU A 131 -9.46 -3.94 -21.09
N LEU A 132 -10.54 -4.62 -21.46
CA LEU A 132 -11.18 -5.59 -20.55
C LEU A 132 -10.40 -6.89 -20.44
N GLU A 133 -9.72 -7.30 -21.50
CA GLU A 133 -9.05 -8.59 -21.58
C GLU A 133 -7.74 -8.44 -22.37
N ARG A 134 -6.66 -8.92 -21.78
CA ARG A 134 -5.36 -9.05 -22.45
C ARG A 134 -4.64 -10.26 -21.88
N MET A 135 -4.22 -11.17 -22.73
CA MET A 135 -3.49 -12.37 -22.29
C MET A 135 -2.17 -11.99 -21.62
N PRO A 136 -1.88 -12.56 -20.44
CA PRO A 136 -0.56 -12.45 -19.83
C PRO A 136 0.52 -13.06 -20.71
N PRO A 137 1.77 -12.57 -20.65
CA PRO A 137 2.90 -13.25 -21.29
C PRO A 137 3.10 -14.66 -20.72
N SER A 138 3.66 -15.55 -21.54
CA SER A 138 4.05 -16.89 -21.11
C SER A 138 5.51 -16.89 -20.64
N CYS A 139 5.75 -17.62 -19.56
CA CYS A 139 7.09 -17.97 -19.10
C CYS A 139 7.67 -19.11 -19.93
N GLU A 140 9.00 -19.29 -19.94
CA GLU A 140 9.67 -20.43 -20.58
C GLU A 140 9.17 -21.79 -20.07
N CYS A 141 8.69 -21.87 -18.81
CA CYS A 141 8.11 -23.09 -18.27
C CYS A 141 6.66 -23.36 -18.75
N GLY A 142 6.07 -22.46 -19.57
CA GLY A 142 4.69 -22.53 -20.04
C GLY A 142 3.65 -21.90 -19.08
N GLY A 143 4.04 -21.48 -17.89
CA GLY A 143 3.16 -20.78 -16.94
C GLY A 143 2.92 -19.32 -17.38
N LEU A 144 1.83 -18.71 -16.90
CA LEU A 144 1.52 -17.30 -17.19
C LEU A 144 2.29 -16.38 -16.24
N ILE A 145 2.66 -15.20 -16.76
CA ILE A 145 3.24 -14.12 -15.95
C ILE A 145 2.10 -13.39 -15.24
N ARG A 146 2.26 -13.18 -13.93
CA ARG A 146 1.30 -12.47 -13.09
C ARG A 146 1.93 -11.22 -12.47
N PRO A 147 1.10 -10.21 -12.06
CA PRO A 147 1.58 -9.10 -11.25
C PRO A 147 2.07 -9.59 -9.87
N GLY A 148 3.09 -8.90 -9.35
CA GLY A 148 3.71 -9.19 -8.06
C GLY A 148 2.90 -8.69 -6.87
N ILE A 149 1.61 -8.94 -6.90
CA ILE A 149 0.62 -8.50 -5.90
C ILE A 149 0.22 -9.68 -5.04
N VAL A 150 0.01 -9.44 -3.75
CA VAL A 150 -0.63 -10.40 -2.85
C VAL A 150 -2.13 -10.25 -2.99
N TRP A 151 -2.77 -11.30 -3.47
CA TRP A 151 -4.22 -11.35 -3.66
C TRP A 151 -4.96 -11.86 -2.42
N PHE A 152 -6.24 -11.57 -2.34
CA PHE A 152 -7.10 -12.20 -1.35
C PHE A 152 -7.01 -13.72 -1.49
N GLY A 153 -6.82 -14.40 -0.34
CA GLY A 153 -6.55 -15.84 -0.28
C GLY A 153 -5.05 -16.21 -0.29
N GLU A 154 -4.13 -15.28 -0.52
CA GLU A 154 -2.69 -15.51 -0.42
C GLU A 154 -2.14 -15.05 0.93
N GLN A 155 -1.05 -15.66 1.35
CA GLN A 155 -0.30 -15.23 2.54
C GLN A 155 0.56 -14.02 2.22
N LEU A 156 0.73 -13.14 3.22
CA LEU A 156 1.70 -12.05 3.08
C LEU A 156 3.12 -12.60 2.98
N PRO A 157 4.01 -11.91 2.25
CA PRO A 157 5.42 -12.28 2.20
C PRO A 157 6.06 -12.23 3.59
N ASP A 158 6.76 -13.30 3.98
CA ASP A 158 7.32 -13.45 5.34
C ASP A 158 8.24 -12.29 5.73
N GLU A 159 9.20 -11.93 4.86
CA GLU A 159 10.19 -10.90 5.16
C GLU A 159 9.57 -9.51 5.39
N PRO A 160 8.73 -8.94 4.49
CA PRO A 160 8.03 -7.68 4.73
C PRO A 160 7.12 -7.73 5.96
N TRP A 161 6.46 -8.85 6.22
CA TRP A 161 5.58 -8.99 7.38
C TRP A 161 6.37 -8.98 8.70
N GLN A 162 7.47 -9.74 8.80
CA GLN A 162 8.32 -9.76 10.00
C GLN A 162 8.97 -8.39 10.24
N ALA A 163 9.40 -7.70 9.18
CA ALA A 163 9.91 -6.34 9.27
C ALA A 163 8.85 -5.37 9.78
N ALA A 164 7.61 -5.47 9.29
CA ALA A 164 6.48 -4.65 9.75
C ALA A 164 6.15 -4.85 11.22
N VAL A 165 6.07 -6.10 11.68
CA VAL A 165 5.84 -6.44 13.09
C VAL A 165 6.97 -5.90 13.97
N SER A 166 8.22 -6.07 13.54
CA SER A 166 9.39 -5.59 14.27
C SER A 166 9.41 -4.06 14.37
N ALA A 167 9.09 -3.36 13.27
CA ALA A 167 9.02 -1.91 13.24
C ALA A 167 7.88 -1.38 14.13
N ALA A 168 6.70 -1.99 14.09
CA ALA A 168 5.57 -1.60 14.94
C ALA A 168 5.87 -1.82 16.43
N ALA A 169 6.50 -2.96 16.79
CA ALA A 169 6.85 -3.28 18.17
C ALA A 169 7.97 -2.39 18.72
N ALA A 170 8.88 -1.93 17.87
CA ALA A 170 10.03 -1.11 18.27
C ALA A 170 9.76 0.40 18.21
N ALA A 171 8.65 0.83 17.65
CA ALA A 171 8.34 2.24 17.45
C ALA A 171 8.07 2.98 18.76
N ASP A 172 8.46 4.24 18.82
CA ASP A 172 8.02 5.18 19.87
C ASP A 172 6.64 5.77 19.47
N ALA A 173 6.39 5.89 18.17
CA ALA A 173 5.08 6.22 17.60
C ALA A 173 4.77 5.40 16.35
N LEU A 174 3.52 4.95 16.21
CA LEU A 174 2.96 4.40 14.97
C LEU A 174 1.94 5.37 14.39
N VAL A 175 2.18 5.86 13.18
CA VAL A 175 1.22 6.68 12.43
C VAL A 175 0.47 5.81 11.45
N VAL A 176 -0.83 5.71 11.59
CA VAL A 176 -1.73 4.95 10.72
C VAL A 176 -2.44 5.93 9.80
N VAL A 177 -2.17 5.89 8.51
CA VAL A 177 -2.65 6.90 7.56
C VAL A 177 -3.35 6.29 6.35
N GLY A 178 -4.54 6.80 6.03
CA GLY A 178 -5.28 6.47 4.81
C GLY A 178 -5.66 5.00 4.67
N THR A 179 -5.81 4.26 5.78
CA THR A 179 -6.27 2.87 5.77
C THR A 179 -7.60 2.73 6.48
N SER A 180 -8.40 1.78 6.05
CA SER A 180 -9.67 1.45 6.69
C SER A 180 -9.52 0.69 8.00
N GLY A 181 -8.36 0.09 8.26
CA GLY A 181 -8.14 -0.79 9.41
C GLY A 181 -8.96 -2.09 9.39
N LEU A 182 -9.37 -2.57 8.22
CA LEU A 182 -10.23 -3.78 8.08
C LEU A 182 -9.52 -4.97 7.45
N VAL A 183 -8.35 -4.77 6.81
CA VAL A 183 -7.64 -5.82 6.09
C VAL A 183 -6.57 -6.45 6.99
N TYR A 184 -6.82 -7.66 7.44
CA TYR A 184 -5.88 -8.44 8.25
C TYR A 184 -4.90 -9.22 7.36
N PRO A 185 -3.66 -9.45 7.86
CA PRO A 185 -3.19 -9.17 9.23
C PRO A 185 -2.67 -7.73 9.45
N ALA A 186 -2.54 -6.89 8.42
CA ALA A 186 -1.98 -5.53 8.53
C ALA A 186 -2.74 -4.65 9.54
N ALA A 187 -4.07 -4.81 9.63
CA ALA A 187 -4.92 -4.09 10.59
C ALA A 187 -4.61 -4.40 12.06
N GLY A 188 -3.84 -5.46 12.37
CA GLY A 188 -3.39 -5.80 13.72
C GLY A 188 -2.11 -5.08 14.18
N LEU A 189 -1.37 -4.43 13.27
CA LEU A 189 -0.11 -3.75 13.63
C LEU A 189 -0.28 -2.63 14.68
N PRO A 190 -1.37 -1.82 14.67
CA PRO A 190 -1.61 -0.83 15.71
C PRO A 190 -1.76 -1.43 17.12
N GLU A 191 -2.38 -2.60 17.23
CA GLU A 191 -2.53 -3.31 18.51
C GLU A 191 -1.16 -3.76 19.05
N ILE A 192 -0.27 -4.22 18.16
CA ILE A 192 1.11 -4.59 18.52
C ILE A 192 1.86 -3.36 19.04
N ALA A 193 1.78 -2.22 18.35
CA ALA A 193 2.43 -0.98 18.74
C ALA A 193 1.92 -0.49 20.12
N LEU A 194 0.60 -0.47 20.31
CA LEU A 194 -0.02 -0.11 21.62
C LEU A 194 0.43 -1.03 22.74
N ALA A 195 0.46 -2.34 22.51
CA ALA A 195 0.89 -3.33 23.50
C ALA A 195 2.37 -3.17 23.89
N CYS A 196 3.19 -2.63 22.98
CA CYS A 196 4.61 -2.30 23.22
C CYS A 196 4.82 -0.89 23.77
N GLY A 197 3.76 -0.10 24.02
CA GLY A 197 3.84 1.22 24.64
C GLY A 197 4.03 2.38 23.66
N ALA A 198 3.93 2.14 22.35
CA ALA A 198 4.00 3.20 21.37
C ALA A 198 2.75 4.11 21.38
N ALA A 199 2.94 5.40 21.11
CA ALA A 199 1.81 6.26 20.79
C ALA A 199 1.26 5.90 19.41
N VAL A 200 -0.05 5.69 19.28
CA VAL A 200 -0.69 5.40 17.99
C VAL A 200 -1.50 6.60 17.52
N VAL A 201 -1.16 7.12 16.35
CA VAL A 201 -1.81 8.29 15.73
C VAL A 201 -2.54 7.87 14.47
N GLU A 202 -3.83 8.11 14.43
CA GLU A 202 -4.65 7.88 13.24
C GLU A 202 -4.80 9.18 12.43
N VAL A 203 -4.48 9.10 11.15
CA VAL A 203 -4.72 10.18 10.16
C VAL A 203 -5.68 9.64 9.09
N ASN A 204 -6.93 10.05 9.16
CA ASN A 204 -7.96 9.59 8.23
C ASN A 204 -9.13 10.59 8.25
N PRO A 205 -9.68 11.00 7.10
CA PRO A 205 -10.88 11.84 7.06
C PRO A 205 -12.06 11.21 7.81
N GLU A 206 -12.23 9.90 7.67
CA GLU A 206 -13.33 9.16 8.26
C GLU A 206 -12.89 8.35 9.50
N PRO A 207 -13.78 8.14 10.48
CA PRO A 207 -13.52 7.23 11.59
C PRO A 207 -13.30 5.79 11.10
N THR A 208 -12.38 5.08 11.80
CA THR A 208 -12.11 3.65 11.56
C THR A 208 -12.27 2.87 12.87
N PRO A 209 -12.20 1.54 12.86
CA PRO A 209 -12.17 0.74 14.10
C PRO A 209 -11.04 1.12 15.06
N LEU A 210 -9.94 1.68 14.55
CA LEU A 210 -8.81 2.14 15.36
C LEU A 210 -9.14 3.40 16.18
N SER A 211 -10.07 4.25 15.72
CA SER A 211 -10.31 5.60 16.27
C SER A 211 -10.56 5.63 17.78
N GLY A 212 -11.17 4.57 18.32
CA GLY A 212 -11.47 4.46 19.75
C GLY A 212 -10.29 4.12 20.64
N SER A 213 -9.20 3.56 20.09
CA SER A 213 -8.00 3.14 20.81
C SER A 213 -6.74 3.95 20.45
N ALA A 214 -6.81 4.78 19.42
CA ALA A 214 -5.72 5.65 19.02
C ALA A 214 -5.40 6.70 20.11
N THR A 215 -4.12 6.96 20.35
CA THR A 215 -3.66 8.01 21.26
C THR A 215 -4.06 9.40 20.76
N LEU A 216 -4.05 9.59 19.45
CA LEU A 216 -4.46 10.83 18.78
C LEU A 216 -5.17 10.49 17.46
N THR A 217 -6.25 11.19 17.17
CA THR A 217 -6.92 11.13 15.85
C THR A 217 -6.85 12.48 15.15
N VAL A 218 -6.47 12.47 13.87
CA VAL A 218 -6.45 13.64 12.99
C VAL A 218 -7.40 13.39 11.84
N ARG A 219 -8.51 14.13 11.80
CA ARG A 219 -9.57 14.01 10.80
C ARG A 219 -9.27 14.91 9.61
N ASP A 220 -8.33 14.47 8.80
CA ASP A 220 -7.90 15.18 7.61
C ASP A 220 -7.30 14.22 6.59
N THR A 221 -7.03 14.70 5.38
CA THR A 221 -6.28 13.95 4.35
C THR A 221 -4.80 13.85 4.73
N ALA A 222 -4.10 12.89 4.14
CA ALA A 222 -2.68 12.68 4.40
C ALA A 222 -1.84 13.91 4.00
N GLY A 223 -2.14 14.51 2.85
CA GLY A 223 -1.40 15.67 2.34
C GLY A 223 -1.60 16.92 3.18
N ALA A 224 -2.74 17.09 3.81
CA ALA A 224 -3.01 18.21 4.71
C ALA A 224 -2.43 17.99 6.11
N ALA A 225 -2.52 16.78 6.65
CA ALA A 225 -2.14 16.48 8.04
C ALA A 225 -0.64 16.26 8.23
N LEU A 226 -0.02 15.40 7.40
CA LEU A 226 1.34 14.91 7.64
C LEU A 226 2.42 16.00 7.65
N PRO A 227 2.37 17.06 6.81
CA PRO A 227 3.39 18.10 6.82
C PRO A 227 3.58 18.80 8.17
N ALA A 228 2.52 18.93 8.97
CA ALA A 228 2.58 19.57 10.29
C ALA A 228 2.62 18.56 11.47
N LEU A 229 2.46 17.26 11.20
CA LEU A 229 2.25 16.26 12.24
C LEU A 229 3.53 15.95 13.03
N LEU A 230 4.72 16.03 12.42
CA LEU A 230 5.99 15.69 13.07
C LEU A 230 6.23 16.51 14.36
N GLY A 231 5.97 17.82 14.31
CA GLY A 231 6.09 18.68 15.50
C GLY A 231 5.12 18.32 16.63
N ARG A 232 3.93 17.82 16.28
CA ARG A 232 2.94 17.32 17.25
C ARG A 232 3.35 15.98 17.84
N LEU A 233 3.97 15.10 17.05
CA LEU A 233 4.51 13.81 17.52
C LEU A 233 5.63 14.05 18.53
N SER A 234 6.57 14.96 18.25
CA SER A 234 7.62 15.30 19.19
C SER A 234 7.05 15.75 20.56
N ALA A 235 6.04 16.63 20.55
CA ALA A 235 5.37 17.09 21.76
C ALA A 235 4.52 16.00 22.46
N LEU A 236 4.15 14.94 21.78
CA LEU A 236 3.41 13.81 22.36
C LEU A 236 4.35 12.81 23.05
N LEU A 237 5.61 12.75 22.61
CA LEU A 237 6.62 11.80 23.08
C LEU A 237 7.53 12.36 24.16
N ASP A 238 7.51 13.70 24.40
CA ASP A 238 8.18 14.40 25.50
C ASP A 238 7.38 14.23 26.81
#